data_059df686f042832c14fffd30d0859ca4
#
_entry.id   059df686f042832c14fffd30d0859ca4
#
_cell.length_a   1.000
_cell.length_b   1.000
_cell.length_c   1.000
_cell.angle_alpha   90.00
_cell.angle_beta   90.00
_cell.angle_gamma   90.00
#
_symmetry.space_group_name_H-M   'P 1'
#
loop_
_entity.id
_entity.type
_entity.pdbx_description
1 polymer ?
#
loop_
_entity_poly.entity_id
_entity_poly.type
_entity_poly.pdbx_seq_one_letter_code
_entity_poly.pdbx_strand_id
1 'polypeptide(L)'
;GQHRVEGIREAIKENPELEDETITVIFIGHHNDKDGKEKTRRIFSTLNRYAKPVKPGDIIALDEDDTVAIITRNLLETYPLFINDNVKADLKGSKALSDNDTKSFTSLLTLYDTNRIIYTYYKSRYNKQGKLYNSTKISEFLKFRPEPEELDAFEDYLRHFWDQFCSIFPGMAEYLGMSDEQTAAYRFRNKNEGGLLYFRPIALPKLVKAICETCMRTGKSIESCMQGYANIEMVISN
;
A
#
# COMPACT_ATOMS: atom_id res chain seq x y z
N GLY A 1 3.93 23.77 12.44
CA GLY A 1 3.89 23.84 11.00
C GLY A 1 3.09 25.02 10.51
N GLN A 2 2.98 25.17 9.22
CA GLN A 2 2.37 26.32 8.52
C GLN A 2 0.98 26.70 9.06
N HIS A 3 0.09 25.73 9.25
CA HIS A 3 -1.26 25.99 9.78
C HIS A 3 -1.27 26.62 11.18
N ARG A 4 -0.33 26.22 12.08
CA ARG A 4 -0.24 26.82 13.41
C ARG A 4 0.29 28.25 13.34
N VAL A 5 1.29 28.49 12.47
CA VAL A 5 1.83 29.85 12.27
C VAL A 5 0.75 30.77 11.70
N GLU A 6 -0.02 30.29 10.72
CA GLU A 6 -1.11 31.08 10.15
C GLU A 6 -2.22 31.32 11.16
N GLY A 7 -2.61 30.30 11.94
CA GLY A 7 -3.59 30.47 13.02
C GLY A 7 -3.13 31.49 14.09
N ILE A 8 -1.84 31.51 14.44
CA ILE A 8 -1.28 32.53 15.36
C ILE A 8 -1.36 33.91 14.74
N ARG A 9 -1.01 34.06 13.44
CA ARG A 9 -1.12 35.37 12.77
C ARG A 9 -2.54 35.90 12.73
N GLU A 10 -3.52 35.07 12.47
CA GLU A 10 -4.93 35.45 12.48
C GLU A 10 -5.38 35.81 13.92
N ALA A 11 -5.00 35.00 14.91
CA ALA A 11 -5.33 35.31 16.32
C ALA A 11 -4.75 36.64 16.80
N ILE A 12 -3.50 36.99 16.43
CA ILE A 12 -2.90 38.30 16.76
C ILE A 12 -3.64 39.43 16.05
N LYS A 13 -4.11 39.23 14.81
CA LYS A 13 -4.92 40.24 14.12
C LYS A 13 -6.25 40.53 14.83
N GLU A 14 -6.88 39.48 15.36
CA GLU A 14 -8.16 39.58 16.08
C GLU A 14 -7.95 40.11 17.50
N ASN A 15 -6.85 39.75 18.16
CA ASN A 15 -6.50 40.19 19.50
C ASN A 15 -5.00 40.58 19.59
N PRO A 16 -4.65 41.88 19.43
CA PRO A 16 -3.27 42.35 19.43
C PRO A 16 -2.52 42.11 20.76
N GLU A 17 -3.20 41.90 21.88
CA GLU A 17 -2.54 41.62 23.18
C GLU A 17 -1.78 40.27 23.15
N LEU A 18 -2.12 39.35 22.20
CA LEU A 18 -1.43 38.09 22.02
C LEU A 18 -0.01 38.26 21.43
N GLU A 19 0.35 39.42 20.93
CA GLU A 19 1.69 39.67 20.35
C GLU A 19 2.81 39.51 21.40
N ASP A 20 2.51 39.80 22.66
CA ASP A 20 3.45 39.70 23.78
C ASP A 20 3.53 38.26 24.38
N GLU A 21 2.69 37.34 23.93
CA GLU A 21 2.70 35.96 24.41
C GLU A 21 3.91 35.17 23.89
N THR A 22 4.50 34.37 24.78
CA THR A 22 5.67 33.54 24.45
C THR A 22 5.26 32.13 24.09
N ILE A 23 5.71 31.64 22.93
CA ILE A 23 5.52 30.27 22.50
C ILE A 23 6.83 29.50 22.35
N THR A 24 6.84 28.23 22.69
CA THR A 24 8.01 27.39 22.48
C THR A 24 8.04 26.91 21.01
N VAL A 25 9.19 27.11 20.35
CA VAL A 25 9.42 26.72 18.97
C VAL A 25 10.63 25.80 18.88
N ILE A 26 10.52 24.72 18.12
CA ILE A 26 11.62 23.82 17.79
C ILE A 26 11.96 24.03 16.32
N PHE A 27 13.17 24.52 16.02
CA PHE A 27 13.71 24.62 14.68
C PHE A 27 14.46 23.35 14.32
N ILE A 28 14.08 22.72 13.21
CA ILE A 28 14.69 21.50 12.70
C ILE A 28 15.39 21.83 11.38
N GLY A 29 16.70 21.61 11.32
CA GLY A 29 17.48 21.79 10.10
C GLY A 29 17.03 20.80 9.01
N HIS A 30 16.89 21.30 7.79
CA HIS A 30 16.49 20.53 6.63
C HIS A 30 17.57 20.60 5.54
N HIS A 31 18.00 19.45 5.05
CA HIS A 31 18.82 19.35 3.85
C HIS A 31 17.95 19.00 2.65
N ASN A 32 18.24 19.59 1.50
CA ASN A 32 17.43 19.40 0.29
C ASN A 32 17.88 18.21 -0.58
N ASP A 33 18.59 17.27 0.04
CA ASP A 33 18.97 15.98 -0.53
C ASP A 33 17.92 14.88 -0.20
N LYS A 34 18.18 13.66 -0.67
CA LYS A 34 17.29 12.50 -0.43
C LYS A 34 17.12 12.21 1.06
N ASP A 35 18.21 12.22 1.81
CA ASP A 35 18.23 11.91 3.25
C ASP A 35 17.53 12.99 4.08
N GLY A 36 17.74 14.26 3.74
CA GLY A 36 17.06 15.38 4.41
C GLY A 36 15.56 15.37 4.19
N LYS A 37 15.12 15.07 2.97
CA LYS A 37 13.69 14.91 2.65
C LYS A 37 13.06 13.73 3.41
N GLU A 38 13.77 12.61 3.52
CA GLU A 38 13.32 11.46 4.30
C GLU A 38 13.19 11.80 5.78
N LYS A 39 14.22 12.40 6.39
CA LYS A 39 14.20 12.85 7.81
C LYS A 39 13.04 13.80 8.07
N THR A 40 12.80 14.75 7.17
CA THR A 40 11.69 15.70 7.31
C THR A 40 10.34 14.99 7.28
N ARG A 41 10.13 14.03 6.35
CA ARG A 41 8.90 13.22 6.31
C ARG A 41 8.72 12.38 7.57
N ARG A 42 9.78 11.75 8.08
CA ARG A 42 9.73 10.97 9.34
C ARG A 42 9.31 11.83 10.52
N ILE A 43 9.93 13.00 10.70
CA ILE A 43 9.58 13.93 11.79
C ILE A 43 8.13 14.36 11.66
N PHE A 44 7.69 14.75 10.46
CA PHE A 44 6.31 15.18 10.20
C PHE A 44 5.30 14.05 10.48
N SER A 45 5.58 12.85 9.99
CA SER A 45 4.74 11.67 10.24
C SER A 45 4.65 11.34 11.73
N THR A 46 5.79 11.30 12.43
CA THR A 46 5.85 11.00 13.87
C THR A 46 5.07 12.02 14.70
N LEU A 47 5.25 13.31 14.44
CA LEU A 47 4.54 14.37 15.17
C LEU A 47 3.03 14.33 14.93
N ASN A 48 2.60 14.00 13.70
CA ASN A 48 1.18 13.94 13.38
C ASN A 48 0.51 12.65 13.85
N ARG A 49 1.24 11.53 13.95
CA ARG A 49 0.71 10.24 14.41
C ARG A 49 0.03 10.31 15.78
N TYR A 50 0.52 11.17 16.66
CA TYR A 50 -0.01 11.34 18.02
C TYR A 50 -1.01 12.51 18.17
N ALA A 51 -1.12 13.36 17.16
CA ALA A 51 -2.00 14.54 17.24
C ALA A 51 -3.43 14.28 16.75
N LYS A 52 -3.63 13.37 15.81
CA LYS A 52 -4.95 12.91 15.29
C LYS A 52 -4.82 11.48 14.76
N PRO A 53 -5.91 10.67 14.74
CA PRO A 53 -5.91 9.41 14.02
C PRO A 53 -5.50 9.64 12.56
N VAL A 54 -4.36 9.11 12.16
CA VAL A 54 -3.86 9.24 10.79
C VAL A 54 -4.72 8.37 9.90
N LYS A 55 -5.24 8.92 8.81
CA LYS A 55 -6.02 8.14 7.84
C LYS A 55 -5.10 7.11 7.15
N PRO A 56 -5.61 5.93 6.79
CA PRO A 56 -4.81 4.92 6.10
C PRO A 56 -4.06 5.44 4.86
N GLY A 57 -4.69 6.32 4.08
CA GLY A 57 -4.05 6.96 2.93
C GLY A 57 -2.86 7.84 3.30
N ASP A 58 -2.93 8.55 4.43
CA ASP A 58 -1.83 9.39 4.92
C ASP A 58 -0.65 8.52 5.40
N ILE A 59 -0.93 7.35 6.00
CA ILE A 59 0.11 6.38 6.39
C ILE A 59 0.88 5.94 5.13
N ILE A 60 0.17 5.50 4.10
CA ILE A 60 0.81 5.06 2.85
C ILE A 60 1.60 6.20 2.21
N ALA A 61 1.08 7.43 2.25
CA ALA A 61 1.73 8.57 1.61
C ALA A 61 2.97 9.10 2.36
N LEU A 62 2.99 9.01 3.69
CA LEU A 62 3.93 9.80 4.52
C LEU A 62 4.75 8.96 5.51
N ASP A 63 4.35 7.73 5.82
CA ASP A 63 5.05 6.92 6.81
C ASP A 63 6.38 6.39 6.22
N GLU A 64 7.47 6.76 6.86
CA GLU A 64 8.83 6.36 6.48
C GLU A 64 9.38 5.25 7.39
N ASP A 65 8.59 4.78 8.35
CA ASP A 65 8.94 3.66 9.22
C ASP A 65 8.19 2.37 8.80
N ASP A 66 7.02 2.50 8.18
CA ASP A 66 6.25 1.37 7.67
C ASP A 66 6.85 0.82 6.37
N THR A 67 7.52 -0.34 6.48
CA THR A 67 8.15 -1.06 5.36
C THR A 67 7.21 -1.23 4.16
N VAL A 68 5.95 -1.61 4.45
CA VAL A 68 4.97 -1.87 3.38
C VAL A 68 4.55 -0.58 2.69
N ALA A 69 4.41 0.52 3.45
CA ALA A 69 4.09 1.82 2.88
C ALA A 69 5.22 2.35 1.98
N ILE A 70 6.47 2.25 2.46
CA ILE A 70 7.67 2.68 1.70
C ILE A 70 7.72 1.95 0.36
N ILE A 71 7.65 0.61 0.39
CA ILE A 71 7.79 -0.20 -0.84
C ILE A 71 6.55 -0.05 -1.73
N THR A 72 5.35 0.07 -1.16
CA THR A 72 4.15 0.33 -1.98
C THR A 72 4.29 1.62 -2.78
N ARG A 73 4.80 2.72 -2.17
CA ARG A 73 5.08 3.97 -2.91
C ARG A 73 6.08 3.75 -4.05
N ASN A 74 7.17 3.02 -3.78
CA ASN A 74 8.19 2.74 -4.79
C ASN A 74 7.60 1.94 -5.98
N LEU A 75 6.78 0.94 -5.71
CA LEU A 75 6.10 0.16 -6.74
C LEU A 75 5.12 0.98 -7.58
N LEU A 76 4.45 1.98 -7.00
CA LEU A 76 3.57 2.88 -7.75
C LEU A 76 4.31 3.72 -8.81
N GLU A 77 5.60 3.95 -8.59
CA GLU A 77 6.44 4.74 -9.50
C GLU A 77 7.23 3.87 -10.48
N THR A 78 7.47 2.59 -10.16
CA THR A 78 8.48 1.79 -10.87
C THR A 78 7.98 0.44 -11.38
N TYR A 79 6.83 -0.07 -10.91
CA TYR A 79 6.40 -1.42 -11.26
C TYR A 79 5.29 -1.42 -12.34
N PRO A 80 5.45 -2.14 -13.46
CA PRO A 80 4.59 -2.04 -14.64
C PRO A 80 3.09 -2.19 -14.38
N LEU A 81 2.69 -3.07 -13.43
CA LEU A 81 1.29 -3.27 -13.08
C LEU A 81 0.67 -2.05 -12.38
N PHE A 82 1.47 -1.21 -11.71
CA PHE A 82 0.96 -0.19 -10.79
C PHE A 82 1.21 1.25 -11.26
N ILE A 83 2.07 1.46 -12.26
CA ILE A 83 2.29 2.77 -12.89
C ILE A 83 1.08 3.20 -13.73
N ASN A 84 1.13 4.39 -14.30
CA ASN A 84 0.16 4.93 -15.28
C ASN A 84 -1.29 5.00 -14.76
N ASP A 85 -1.49 5.31 -13.47
CA ASP A 85 -2.79 5.35 -12.79
C ASP A 85 -3.54 4.00 -12.74
N ASN A 86 -2.84 2.89 -12.91
CA ASN A 86 -3.42 1.56 -12.72
C ASN A 86 -3.83 1.28 -11.27
N VAL A 87 -3.43 2.15 -10.35
CA VAL A 87 -3.84 2.12 -8.95
C VAL A 87 -4.53 3.41 -8.59
N LYS A 88 -5.80 3.33 -8.19
CA LYS A 88 -6.58 4.50 -7.78
C LYS A 88 -6.12 5.04 -6.44
N ALA A 89 -5.52 6.21 -6.45
CA ALA A 89 -5.16 6.92 -5.22
C ALA A 89 -6.39 7.65 -4.67
N ASP A 90 -7.10 7.05 -3.72
CA ASP A 90 -8.13 7.72 -2.93
C ASP A 90 -7.65 7.93 -1.49
N LEU A 91 -7.19 9.13 -1.21
CA LEU A 91 -6.73 9.53 0.12
C LEU A 91 -7.88 9.65 1.14
N LYS A 92 -9.14 9.61 0.71
CA LYS A 92 -10.31 9.64 1.60
C LYS A 92 -10.54 8.31 2.33
N GLY A 93 -9.84 7.25 1.92
CA GLY A 93 -9.84 5.97 2.63
C GLY A 93 -10.82 4.94 2.08
N SER A 94 -11.31 5.09 0.88
CA SER A 94 -12.11 4.05 0.23
C SER A 94 -11.21 2.96 -0.37
N LYS A 95 -11.56 1.71 -0.11
CA LYS A 95 -10.99 0.54 -0.79
C LYS A 95 -11.73 0.23 -2.09
N ALA A 96 -12.97 0.68 -2.20
CA ALA A 96 -13.80 0.43 -3.37
C ALA A 96 -13.36 1.31 -4.53
N LEU A 97 -13.39 0.74 -5.72
CA LEU A 97 -13.34 1.49 -6.97
C LEU A 97 -14.75 1.90 -7.35
N SER A 98 -14.91 3.15 -7.82
CA SER A 98 -16.22 3.59 -8.33
C SER A 98 -16.52 2.90 -9.65
N ASP A 99 -17.80 2.82 -9.99
CA ASP A 99 -18.23 2.23 -11.27
C ASP A 99 -17.71 2.99 -12.49
N ASN A 100 -17.39 4.27 -12.32
CA ASN A 100 -16.82 5.12 -13.35
C ASN A 100 -15.30 4.93 -13.49
N ASP A 101 -14.65 4.22 -12.58
CA ASP A 101 -13.25 3.86 -12.71
C ASP A 101 -13.12 2.60 -13.55
N THR A 102 -12.88 2.78 -14.83
CA THR A 102 -12.76 1.69 -15.81
C THR A 102 -11.32 1.29 -16.07
N LYS A 103 -10.34 2.06 -15.57
CA LYS A 103 -8.90 1.88 -15.84
C LYS A 103 -8.19 1.11 -14.76
N SER A 104 -8.40 1.48 -13.50
CA SER A 104 -7.55 1.02 -12.40
C SER A 104 -7.71 -0.48 -12.13
N PHE A 105 -6.59 -1.18 -11.97
CA PHE A 105 -6.55 -2.57 -11.51
C PHE A 105 -7.09 -2.68 -10.08
N THR A 106 -6.62 -1.80 -9.19
CA THR A 106 -7.01 -1.80 -7.78
C THR A 106 -6.94 -0.40 -7.16
N SER A 107 -7.35 -0.26 -5.90
CA SER A 107 -7.16 0.98 -5.13
C SER A 107 -5.86 0.93 -4.30
N LEU A 108 -5.32 2.09 -3.96
CA LEU A 108 -4.11 2.24 -3.15
C LEU A 108 -4.21 1.49 -1.81
N LEU A 109 -5.35 1.63 -1.12
CA LEU A 109 -5.55 0.93 0.16
C LEU A 109 -5.63 -0.58 -0.01
N THR A 110 -6.24 -1.06 -1.10
CA THR A 110 -6.30 -2.49 -1.40
C THR A 110 -4.92 -3.03 -1.73
N LEU A 111 -4.12 -2.29 -2.50
CA LEU A 111 -2.74 -2.65 -2.80
C LEU A 111 -1.90 -2.74 -1.53
N TYR A 112 -1.96 -1.71 -0.68
CA TYR A 112 -1.26 -1.72 0.60
C TYR A 112 -1.67 -2.91 1.49
N ASP A 113 -2.97 -3.16 1.64
CA ASP A 113 -3.46 -4.32 2.41
C ASP A 113 -2.95 -5.65 1.83
N THR A 114 -2.93 -5.76 0.50
CA THR A 114 -2.44 -6.96 -0.19
C THR A 114 -0.93 -7.13 0.04
N ASN A 115 -0.14 -6.07 -0.12
CA ASN A 115 1.29 -6.08 0.15
C ASN A 115 1.59 -6.39 1.63
N ARG A 116 0.75 -5.91 2.55
CA ARG A 116 0.87 -6.24 3.98
C ARG A 116 0.61 -7.73 4.28
N ILE A 117 -0.30 -8.36 3.55
CA ILE A 117 -0.51 -9.81 3.64
C ILE A 117 0.73 -10.56 3.14
N ILE A 118 1.32 -10.13 2.04
CA ILE A 118 2.56 -10.71 1.50
C ILE A 118 3.71 -10.50 2.47
N TYR A 119 3.84 -9.32 3.08
CA TYR A 119 4.82 -9.04 4.13
C TYR A 119 4.64 -9.95 5.36
N THR A 120 3.37 -10.17 5.76
CA THR A 120 3.05 -11.10 6.85
C THR A 120 3.58 -12.50 6.55
N TYR A 121 3.35 -13.00 5.34
CA TYR A 121 3.89 -14.28 4.91
C TYR A 121 5.42 -14.27 4.86
N TYR A 122 6.02 -13.24 4.26
CA TYR A 122 7.47 -13.06 4.16
C TYR A 122 8.15 -13.15 5.52
N LYS A 123 7.68 -12.40 6.51
CA LYS A 123 8.23 -12.44 7.89
C LYS A 123 7.94 -13.77 8.59
N SER A 124 6.80 -14.39 8.32
CA SER A 124 6.38 -15.64 8.98
C SER A 124 7.10 -16.89 8.50
N ARG A 125 7.79 -16.84 7.35
CA ARG A 125 8.57 -17.98 6.83
C ARG A 125 9.60 -18.51 7.84
N TYR A 126 10.08 -17.66 8.71
CA TYR A 126 11.04 -18.00 9.78
C TYR A 126 10.37 -18.23 11.14
N ASN A 127 9.03 -18.23 11.19
CA ASN A 127 8.31 -18.49 12.41
C ASN A 127 8.44 -19.97 12.81
N LYS A 128 9.09 -20.24 13.95
CA LYS A 128 9.29 -21.59 14.47
C LYS A 128 7.99 -22.38 14.71
N GLN A 129 6.86 -21.68 14.81
CA GLN A 129 5.53 -22.30 14.98
C GLN A 129 4.89 -22.75 13.65
N GLY A 130 5.50 -22.45 12.50
CA GLY A 130 4.94 -22.78 11.18
C GLY A 130 3.60 -22.10 10.87
N LYS A 131 3.32 -20.96 11.50
CA LYS A 131 2.07 -20.19 11.32
C LYS A 131 2.36 -18.75 10.97
N LEU A 132 1.42 -18.11 10.29
CA LEU A 132 1.46 -16.66 10.05
C LEU A 132 1.46 -15.90 11.38
N TYR A 133 2.26 -14.85 11.47
CA TYR A 133 2.20 -13.91 12.58
C TYR A 133 0.84 -13.22 12.61
N ASN A 134 0.37 -12.91 13.80
CA ASN A 134 -0.86 -12.14 13.98
C ASN A 134 -0.66 -10.66 13.65
N SER A 135 -1.77 -9.92 13.55
CA SER A 135 -1.75 -8.50 13.20
C SER A 135 -0.97 -7.63 14.19
N THR A 136 -0.99 -7.97 15.49
CA THR A 136 -0.22 -7.26 16.52
C THR A 136 1.27 -7.36 16.27
N LYS A 137 1.76 -8.59 16.02
CA LYS A 137 3.19 -8.82 15.74
C LYS A 137 3.65 -8.13 14.45
N ILE A 138 2.83 -8.17 13.41
CA ILE A 138 3.13 -7.45 12.18
C ILE A 138 3.14 -5.94 12.40
N SER A 139 2.20 -5.41 13.17
CA SER A 139 2.20 -3.98 13.50
C SER A 139 3.42 -3.56 14.34
N GLU A 140 4.02 -4.45 15.12
CA GLU A 140 5.28 -4.18 15.80
C GLU A 140 6.44 -4.04 14.81
N PHE A 141 6.53 -4.91 13.80
CA PHE A 141 7.56 -4.81 12.74
C PHE A 141 7.43 -3.53 11.91
N LEU A 142 6.22 -3.03 11.71
CA LEU A 142 5.96 -1.82 10.91
C LEU A 142 6.10 -0.50 11.69
N LYS A 143 6.48 -0.54 12.98
CA LYS A 143 6.71 0.67 13.79
C LYS A 143 8.09 1.30 13.57
N PHE A 144 9.02 0.52 13.08
CA PHE A 144 10.42 0.91 12.96
C PHE A 144 10.89 0.63 11.55
N ARG A 145 11.55 1.62 10.96
CA ARG A 145 12.18 1.46 9.65
C ARG A 145 13.26 0.38 9.75
N PRO A 146 13.23 -0.65 8.89
CA PRO A 146 14.29 -1.62 8.83
C PRO A 146 15.56 -1.05 8.18
N GLU A 147 16.66 -1.77 8.28
CA GLU A 147 17.89 -1.45 7.56
C GLU A 147 17.66 -1.51 6.04
N PRO A 148 18.44 -0.75 5.25
CA PRO A 148 18.27 -0.69 3.79
C PRO A 148 18.26 -2.06 3.12
N GLU A 149 19.13 -2.97 3.54
CA GLU A 149 19.25 -4.32 2.98
C GLU A 149 17.99 -5.16 3.23
N GLU A 150 17.30 -4.94 4.34
CA GLU A 150 16.03 -5.61 4.64
C GLU A 150 14.88 -5.03 3.81
N LEU A 151 14.91 -3.72 3.55
CA LEU A 151 13.96 -3.07 2.63
C LEU A 151 14.11 -3.62 1.22
N ASP A 152 15.33 -3.64 0.70
CA ASP A 152 15.67 -4.12 -0.64
C ASP A 152 15.27 -5.59 -0.80
N ALA A 153 15.61 -6.43 0.19
CA ALA A 153 15.26 -7.85 0.16
C ALA A 153 13.74 -8.11 0.16
N PHE A 154 12.96 -7.28 0.87
CA PHE A 154 11.51 -7.41 0.81
C PHE A 154 10.93 -6.83 -0.47
N GLU A 155 11.48 -5.74 -1.01
CA GLU A 155 11.06 -5.20 -2.30
C GLU A 155 11.27 -6.21 -3.42
N ASP A 156 12.44 -6.84 -3.50
CA ASP A 156 12.75 -7.88 -4.48
C ASP A 156 11.80 -9.05 -4.36
N TYR A 157 11.50 -9.48 -3.12
CA TYR A 157 10.52 -10.54 -2.88
C TYR A 157 9.12 -10.16 -3.34
N LEU A 158 8.70 -8.92 -3.10
CA LEU A 158 7.38 -8.42 -3.47
C LEU A 158 7.24 -8.27 -4.98
N ARG A 159 8.30 -7.78 -5.66
CA ARG A 159 8.34 -7.74 -7.13
C ARG A 159 8.23 -9.14 -7.73
N HIS A 160 9.02 -10.08 -7.24
CA HIS A 160 8.92 -11.47 -7.68
C HIS A 160 7.53 -12.06 -7.47
N PHE A 161 6.87 -11.78 -6.33
CA PHE A 161 5.49 -12.21 -6.08
C PHE A 161 4.53 -11.69 -7.15
N TRP A 162 4.60 -10.39 -7.46
CA TRP A 162 3.73 -9.79 -8.46
C TRP A 162 4.07 -10.24 -9.89
N ASP A 163 5.33 -10.50 -10.21
CA ASP A 163 5.75 -11.09 -11.51
C ASP A 163 5.12 -12.48 -11.69
N GLN A 164 5.18 -13.33 -10.67
CA GLN A 164 4.54 -14.64 -10.67
C GLN A 164 3.02 -14.51 -10.78
N PHE A 165 2.41 -13.57 -10.07
CA PHE A 165 0.99 -13.31 -10.15
C PHE A 165 0.57 -12.92 -11.57
N CYS A 166 1.28 -12.00 -12.19
CA CYS A 166 1.02 -11.56 -13.57
C CYS A 166 1.21 -12.68 -14.60
N SER A 167 2.18 -13.55 -14.37
CA SER A 167 2.48 -14.68 -15.28
C SER A 167 1.48 -15.84 -15.17
N ILE A 168 1.01 -16.10 -13.96
CA ILE A 168 0.22 -17.31 -13.66
C ILE A 168 -1.29 -17.07 -13.79
N PHE A 169 -1.78 -15.91 -13.34
CA PHE A 169 -3.23 -15.66 -13.33
C PHE A 169 -3.75 -15.25 -14.70
N PRO A 170 -4.82 -15.93 -15.20
CA PRO A 170 -5.44 -15.61 -16.49
C PRO A 170 -5.87 -14.13 -16.55
N GLY A 171 -5.75 -13.52 -17.73
CA GLY A 171 -6.17 -12.14 -17.95
C GLY A 171 -5.17 -11.07 -17.49
N MET A 172 -4.17 -11.39 -16.66
CA MET A 172 -3.17 -10.40 -16.24
C MET A 172 -2.25 -9.98 -17.39
N ALA A 173 -1.76 -10.96 -18.17
CA ALA A 173 -0.95 -10.67 -19.34
C ALA A 173 -1.75 -9.89 -20.41
N GLU A 174 -3.03 -10.22 -20.58
CA GLU A 174 -3.92 -9.49 -21.46
C GLU A 174 -4.12 -8.05 -20.99
N TYR A 175 -4.42 -7.86 -19.70
CA TYR A 175 -4.56 -6.52 -19.10
C TYR A 175 -3.32 -5.64 -19.32
N LEU A 176 -2.13 -6.19 -19.07
CA LEU A 176 -0.86 -5.49 -19.26
C LEU A 176 -0.54 -5.19 -20.72
N GLY A 177 -1.05 -5.99 -21.68
CA GLY A 177 -0.86 -5.81 -23.11
C GLY A 177 -1.93 -4.97 -23.80
N MET A 178 -2.95 -4.49 -23.09
CA MET A 178 -4.04 -3.71 -23.71
C MET A 178 -3.57 -2.33 -24.12
N SER A 179 -3.92 -1.94 -25.37
CA SER A 179 -3.64 -0.61 -25.91
C SER A 179 -4.62 0.45 -25.44
N ASP A 180 -5.84 0.07 -25.08
CA ASP A 180 -6.86 0.97 -24.52
C ASP A 180 -6.77 1.01 -23.00
N GLU A 181 -5.87 1.85 -22.50
CA GLU A 181 -5.65 2.03 -21.06
C GLU A 181 -6.88 2.59 -20.33
N GLN A 182 -7.79 3.30 -21.03
CA GLN A 182 -8.93 3.95 -20.37
C GLN A 182 -10.01 2.95 -19.90
N THR A 183 -10.10 1.82 -20.57
CA THR A 183 -11.10 0.79 -20.27
C THR A 183 -10.52 -0.57 -19.93
N ALA A 184 -9.19 -0.65 -19.76
CA ALA A 184 -8.48 -1.91 -19.60
C ALA A 184 -9.03 -2.78 -18.48
N ALA A 185 -9.28 -2.23 -17.31
CA ALA A 185 -9.79 -3.02 -16.19
C ALA A 185 -11.30 -3.29 -16.27
N TYR A 186 -12.04 -2.50 -17.03
CA TYR A 186 -13.49 -2.69 -17.19
C TYR A 186 -13.85 -4.03 -17.78
N ARG A 187 -13.08 -4.54 -18.73
CA ARG A 187 -13.23 -5.86 -19.33
C ARG A 187 -13.20 -6.99 -18.30
N PHE A 188 -12.42 -6.82 -17.23
CA PHE A 188 -12.23 -7.83 -16.18
C PHE A 188 -13.06 -7.56 -14.92
N ARG A 189 -13.79 -6.44 -14.87
CA ARG A 189 -14.54 -6.00 -13.68
C ARG A 189 -15.94 -5.47 -14.02
N ASN A 190 -16.51 -5.85 -15.13
CA ASN A 190 -17.82 -5.39 -15.56
C ASN A 190 -18.91 -5.88 -14.58
N LYS A 191 -19.80 -4.96 -14.18
CA LYS A 191 -20.93 -5.29 -13.30
C LYS A 191 -21.95 -6.21 -13.96
N ASN A 192 -22.18 -6.01 -15.26
CA ASN A 192 -23.24 -6.70 -16.00
C ASN A 192 -22.79 -8.03 -16.59
N GLU A 193 -21.49 -8.13 -16.91
CA GLU A 193 -20.90 -9.28 -17.60
C GLU A 193 -20.05 -10.15 -16.67
N GLY A 194 -19.86 -9.71 -15.42
CA GLY A 194 -19.01 -10.39 -14.46
C GLY A 194 -17.54 -10.01 -14.59
N GLY A 195 -16.64 -10.99 -14.66
CA GLY A 195 -15.20 -10.81 -14.82
C GLY A 195 -14.37 -11.58 -13.81
N LEU A 196 -13.09 -11.24 -13.73
CA LEU A 196 -12.13 -11.93 -12.89
C LEU A 196 -12.18 -11.44 -11.45
N LEU A 197 -12.24 -12.37 -10.51
CA LEU A 197 -12.42 -12.09 -9.09
C LEU A 197 -11.32 -11.17 -8.52
N TYR A 198 -10.07 -11.35 -8.94
CA TYR A 198 -8.93 -10.57 -8.43
C TYR A 198 -8.82 -9.15 -9.00
N PHE A 199 -9.65 -8.79 -9.98
CA PHE A 199 -9.85 -7.37 -10.35
C PHE A 199 -10.84 -6.65 -9.42
N ARG A 200 -11.42 -7.35 -8.44
CA ARG A 200 -12.29 -6.77 -7.44
C ARG A 200 -11.49 -6.43 -6.17
N PRO A 201 -11.47 -5.16 -5.71
CA PRO A 201 -10.67 -4.76 -4.54
C PRO A 201 -10.95 -5.56 -3.27
N ILE A 202 -12.18 -6.04 -3.09
CA ILE A 202 -12.54 -6.86 -1.93
C ILE A 202 -11.96 -8.29 -2.01
N ALA A 203 -11.74 -8.80 -3.20
CA ALA A 203 -11.37 -10.21 -3.41
C ALA A 203 -9.84 -10.40 -3.51
N LEU A 204 -9.12 -9.44 -4.09
CA LEU A 204 -7.67 -9.52 -4.26
C LEU A 204 -6.91 -9.83 -2.96
N PRO A 205 -7.11 -9.09 -1.84
CA PRO A 205 -6.43 -9.41 -0.59
C PRO A 205 -6.82 -10.78 -0.03
N LYS A 206 -8.06 -11.22 -0.25
CA LYS A 206 -8.53 -12.52 0.24
C LYS A 206 -7.90 -13.67 -0.54
N LEU A 207 -7.78 -13.54 -1.86
CA LEU A 207 -7.08 -14.51 -2.70
C LEU A 207 -5.60 -14.61 -2.31
N VAL A 208 -4.91 -13.49 -2.19
CA VAL A 208 -3.50 -13.45 -1.80
C VAL A 208 -3.31 -14.04 -0.41
N LYS A 209 -4.21 -13.75 0.53
CA LYS A 209 -4.19 -14.37 1.86
C LYS A 209 -4.32 -15.89 1.79
N ALA A 210 -5.28 -16.39 1.01
CA ALA A 210 -5.49 -17.83 0.84
C ALA A 210 -4.26 -18.53 0.23
N ILE A 211 -3.61 -17.91 -0.75
CA ILE A 211 -2.34 -18.39 -1.32
C ILE A 211 -1.26 -18.48 -0.24
N CYS A 212 -1.02 -17.39 0.51
CA CYS A 212 -0.01 -17.34 1.57
C CYS A 212 -0.28 -18.37 2.69
N GLU A 213 -1.52 -18.50 3.13
CA GLU A 213 -1.92 -19.49 4.13
C GLU A 213 -1.72 -20.94 3.64
N THR A 214 -1.99 -21.17 2.36
CA THR A 214 -1.77 -22.50 1.75
C THR A 214 -0.28 -22.82 1.68
N CYS A 215 0.56 -21.86 1.29
CA CYS A 215 2.01 -22.04 1.29
C CYS A 215 2.54 -22.35 2.71
N MET A 216 2.11 -21.61 3.73
CA MET A 216 2.50 -21.87 5.12
C MET A 216 2.08 -23.25 5.61
N ARG A 217 0.88 -23.70 5.24
CA ARG A 217 0.34 -24.99 5.67
C ARG A 217 0.98 -26.16 4.94
N THR A 218 1.32 -26.01 3.65
CA THR A 218 1.76 -27.11 2.80
C THR A 218 3.27 -27.17 2.60
N GLY A 219 3.99 -26.09 2.90
CA GLY A 219 5.41 -25.93 2.59
C GLY A 219 5.73 -25.83 1.09
N LYS A 220 4.72 -25.70 0.23
CA LYS A 220 4.92 -25.53 -1.21
C LYS A 220 5.41 -24.12 -1.54
N SER A 221 6.05 -23.98 -2.72
CA SER A 221 6.45 -22.68 -3.24
C SER A 221 5.25 -21.79 -3.54
N ILE A 222 5.48 -20.47 -3.60
CA ILE A 222 4.43 -19.49 -3.88
C ILE A 222 3.84 -19.70 -5.27
N GLU A 223 4.68 -20.02 -6.27
CA GLU A 223 4.29 -20.31 -7.66
C GLU A 223 3.38 -21.54 -7.72
N SER A 224 3.76 -22.62 -7.01
CA SER A 224 2.95 -23.84 -6.98
C SER A 224 1.57 -23.62 -6.36
N CYS A 225 1.51 -22.79 -5.32
CA CYS A 225 0.25 -22.40 -4.68
C CYS A 225 -0.58 -21.51 -5.62
N MET A 226 0.02 -20.53 -6.29
CA MET A 226 -0.64 -19.66 -7.25
C MET A 226 -1.24 -20.46 -8.42
N GLN A 227 -0.48 -21.42 -8.99
CA GLN A 227 -0.97 -22.31 -10.05
C GLN A 227 -2.20 -23.11 -9.60
N GLY A 228 -2.20 -23.60 -8.35
CA GLY A 228 -3.35 -24.29 -7.78
C GLY A 228 -4.61 -23.42 -7.76
N TYR A 229 -4.47 -22.14 -7.40
CA TYR A 229 -5.59 -21.19 -7.39
C TYR A 229 -5.97 -20.70 -8.78
N ALA A 230 -5.01 -20.51 -9.70
CA ALA A 230 -5.30 -20.08 -11.07
C ALA A 230 -6.10 -21.09 -11.87
N ASN A 231 -6.01 -22.39 -11.51
CA ASN A 231 -6.80 -23.47 -12.12
C ASN A 231 -8.26 -23.51 -11.62
N ILE A 232 -8.59 -22.75 -10.56
CA ILE A 232 -9.98 -22.62 -10.12
C ILE A 232 -10.63 -21.53 -10.97
N GLU A 233 -11.82 -21.79 -11.47
CA GLU A 233 -12.58 -20.80 -12.23
C GLU A 233 -12.93 -19.62 -11.31
N MET A 234 -12.17 -18.53 -11.45
CA MET A 234 -12.34 -17.29 -10.65
C MET A 234 -13.16 -16.26 -11.40
N VAL A 235 -14.14 -16.70 -12.15
CA VAL A 235 -15.07 -15.87 -12.91
C VAL A 235 -16.33 -15.66 -12.09
N ILE A 236 -16.75 -14.40 -11.96
CA ILE A 236 -18.06 -14.07 -11.40
C ILE A 236 -19.04 -14.09 -12.57
N SER A 237 -19.91 -15.09 -12.63
CA SER A 237 -21.10 -15.06 -13.48
C SER A 237 -22.21 -14.28 -12.78
N ASN A 238 -22.96 -13.50 -13.53
CA ASN A 238 -24.19 -12.86 -13.03
C ASN A 238 -25.32 -13.85 -12.93
#